data_4aeb6fb8042ae5f942fb245cb00157de
#
_entry.id   4aeb6fb8042ae5f942fb245cb00157de
#
_cell.length_a   1.000
_cell.length_b   1.000
_cell.length_c   1.000
_cell.angle_alpha   90.00
_cell.angle_beta   90.00
_cell.angle_gamma   90.00
#
_symmetry.space_group_name_H-M   'P 1'
#
loop_
_entity.id
_entity.type
_entity.pdbx_description
1 polymer ?
#
loop_
_entity_poly.entity_id
_entity_poly.type
_entity_poly.pdbx_seq_one_letter_code
_entity_poly.pdbx_strand_id
1 'polypeptide(L)'
;SSAASDVYKRQVVALLLLSVILITGGIGIYHLKADSAKGRLFMWKISSLAVVKKPISAYGIGNFVYAYGQEQEKYFAKGSYDEDEERVAGSPEYAFNEYLRIAVECGIPVLVLVLTIIGGCLYRGIKKKRIGICGGLISLLFFSFSSYPMTYPCFIIAFILLLIACFLDYSHKLMLLFTFVIGSVGVWLVRNNAYDACREWSQCKMLYSIQAYGKAKEEYGRLYPLLNGRPRFLFEYGRCLHNLKEYNASNRILQEAERISCDPMILNVIGKNYKALKRYEEAEHWFLRSTHRLPGRIYPYYLLAKLYAEPDFRKPDKLEQMVEIVLTKEP
;
A
#
# COMPACT_ATOMS: atom_id res chain seq x y z
N SER A 1 -39.43 -9.76 47.45
CA SER A 1 -38.77 -10.75 46.58
C SER A 1 -39.22 -10.67 45.12
N SER A 2 -40.43 -10.21 44.82
CA SER A 2 -41.00 -10.08 43.47
C SER A 2 -40.24 -9.02 42.61
N ALA A 3 -40.00 -7.83 43.14
CA ALA A 3 -39.35 -6.75 42.40
C ALA A 3 -37.89 -7.08 41.95
N ALA A 4 -37.13 -7.82 42.77
CA ALA A 4 -35.77 -8.25 42.41
C ALA A 4 -35.78 -9.31 41.28
N SER A 5 -36.78 -10.18 41.26
CA SER A 5 -36.98 -11.17 40.19
C SER A 5 -37.32 -10.49 38.86
N ASP A 6 -38.13 -9.43 38.89
CA ASP A 6 -38.51 -8.70 37.65
C ASP A 6 -37.36 -7.86 37.08
N VAL A 7 -36.53 -7.28 37.94
CA VAL A 7 -35.29 -6.58 37.51
C VAL A 7 -34.33 -7.57 36.86
N TYR A 8 -34.12 -8.75 37.46
CA TYR A 8 -33.25 -9.78 36.90
C TYR A 8 -33.76 -10.29 35.55
N LYS A 9 -35.06 -10.55 35.41
CA LYS A 9 -35.65 -10.94 34.11
C LYS A 9 -35.45 -9.87 33.03
N ARG A 10 -35.62 -8.58 33.35
CA ARG A 10 -35.38 -7.47 32.41
C ARG A 10 -33.94 -7.39 32.01
N GLN A 11 -33.00 -7.61 32.93
CA GLN A 11 -31.56 -7.64 32.62
C GLN A 11 -31.19 -8.80 31.69
N VAL A 12 -31.75 -10.01 31.96
CA VAL A 12 -31.54 -11.19 31.10
C VAL A 12 -32.09 -10.94 29.69
N VAL A 13 -33.30 -10.40 29.57
CA VAL A 13 -33.89 -10.05 28.26
C VAL A 13 -33.07 -9.00 27.54
N ALA A 14 -32.60 -7.96 28.24
CA ALA A 14 -31.75 -6.94 27.65
C ALA A 14 -30.39 -7.51 27.13
N LEU A 15 -29.78 -8.43 27.91
CA LEU A 15 -28.56 -9.12 27.49
C LEU A 15 -28.78 -10.02 26.29
N LEU A 16 -29.90 -10.74 26.22
CA LEU A 16 -30.25 -11.57 25.07
C LEU A 16 -30.48 -10.72 23.81
N LEU A 17 -31.24 -9.62 23.93
CA LEU A 17 -31.46 -8.68 22.83
C LEU A 17 -30.12 -8.07 22.33
N LEU A 18 -29.27 -7.65 23.25
CA LEU A 18 -27.93 -7.14 22.91
C LEU A 18 -27.10 -8.20 22.20
N SER A 19 -27.12 -9.45 22.67
CA SER A 19 -26.43 -10.57 22.03
C SER A 19 -26.93 -10.84 20.61
N VAL A 20 -28.24 -10.81 20.39
CA VAL A 20 -28.86 -10.96 19.07
C VAL A 20 -28.42 -9.82 18.12
N ILE A 21 -28.46 -8.58 18.61
CA ILE A 21 -28.01 -7.40 17.82
C ILE A 21 -26.53 -7.52 17.46
N LEU A 22 -25.68 -7.94 18.39
CA LEU A 22 -24.24 -8.12 18.15
C LEU A 22 -23.97 -9.25 17.15
N ILE A 23 -24.70 -10.38 17.25
CA ILE A 23 -24.54 -11.51 16.32
C ILE A 23 -25.04 -11.13 14.92
N THR A 24 -26.26 -10.59 14.81
CA THR A 24 -26.84 -10.22 13.50
C THR A 24 -26.07 -9.06 12.86
N GLY A 25 -25.68 -8.05 13.64
CA GLY A 25 -24.82 -6.96 13.19
C GLY A 25 -23.44 -7.46 12.76
N GLY A 26 -22.85 -8.39 13.51
CA GLY A 26 -21.57 -9.04 13.19
C GLY A 26 -21.62 -9.83 11.88
N ILE A 27 -22.68 -10.61 11.67
CA ILE A 27 -22.91 -11.35 10.41
C ILE A 27 -23.11 -10.37 9.24
N GLY A 28 -23.92 -9.32 9.42
CA GLY A 28 -24.11 -8.30 8.39
C GLY A 28 -22.82 -7.58 8.02
N ILE A 29 -22.01 -7.19 8.99
CA ILE A 29 -20.69 -6.57 8.77
C ILE A 29 -19.73 -7.54 8.10
N TYR A 30 -19.76 -8.84 8.46
CA TYR A 30 -18.95 -9.86 7.82
C TYR A 30 -19.26 -9.97 6.33
N HIS A 31 -20.53 -10.06 5.94
CA HIS A 31 -20.92 -10.12 4.52
C HIS A 31 -20.56 -8.85 3.75
N LEU A 32 -20.76 -7.68 4.34
CA LEU A 32 -20.40 -6.40 3.72
C LEU A 32 -18.87 -6.20 3.57
N LYS A 33 -18.06 -6.84 4.41
CA LYS A 33 -16.59 -6.68 4.42
C LYS A 33 -15.82 -7.93 4.02
N ALA A 34 -16.49 -8.98 3.58
CA ALA A 34 -15.85 -10.26 3.24
C ALA A 34 -14.72 -10.07 2.21
N ASP A 35 -14.96 -9.31 1.15
CA ASP A 35 -13.97 -9.04 0.11
C ASP A 35 -12.78 -8.21 0.63
N SER A 36 -13.04 -7.25 1.51
CA SER A 36 -11.97 -6.49 2.15
C SER A 36 -11.11 -7.37 3.07
N ALA A 37 -11.70 -8.34 3.75
CA ALA A 37 -10.96 -9.31 4.58
C ALA A 37 -10.16 -10.29 3.71
N LYS A 38 -10.78 -10.86 2.67
CA LYS A 38 -10.10 -11.72 1.67
C LYS A 38 -8.93 -10.99 1.01
N GLY A 39 -9.11 -9.72 0.61
CA GLY A 39 -8.06 -8.90 0.03
C GLY A 39 -6.88 -8.67 0.97
N ARG A 40 -7.12 -8.48 2.27
CA ARG A 40 -6.04 -8.40 3.27
C ARG A 40 -5.30 -9.73 3.44
N LEU A 41 -6.03 -10.85 3.51
CA LEU A 41 -5.41 -12.18 3.61
C LEU A 41 -4.55 -12.48 2.38
N PHE A 42 -5.05 -12.18 1.19
CA PHE A 42 -4.28 -12.31 -0.04
C PHE A 42 -3.02 -11.42 -0.01
N MET A 43 -3.16 -10.16 0.40
CA MET A 43 -2.02 -9.26 0.56
C MET A 43 -0.98 -9.79 1.55
N TRP A 44 -1.41 -10.36 2.68
CA TRP A 44 -0.52 -10.98 3.66
C TRP A 44 0.17 -12.23 3.10
N LYS A 45 -0.54 -13.04 2.29
CA LYS A 45 0.03 -14.18 1.56
C LYS A 45 1.18 -13.72 0.66
N ILE A 46 0.94 -12.75 -0.20
CA ILE A 46 1.97 -12.22 -1.13
C ILE A 46 3.13 -11.57 -0.36
N SER A 47 2.84 -10.78 0.68
CA SER A 47 3.87 -10.16 1.54
C SER A 47 4.74 -11.22 2.23
N SER A 48 4.13 -12.32 2.69
CA SER A 48 4.87 -13.42 3.30
C SER A 48 5.81 -14.12 2.30
N LEU A 49 5.40 -14.25 1.03
CA LEU A 49 6.31 -14.77 -0.02
C LEU A 49 7.52 -13.86 -0.21
N ALA A 50 7.33 -12.53 -0.14
CA ALA A 50 8.44 -11.58 -0.19
C ALA A 50 9.40 -11.77 1.00
N VAL A 51 8.87 -11.95 2.23
CA VAL A 51 9.69 -12.22 3.43
C VAL A 51 10.49 -13.53 3.27
N VAL A 52 9.84 -14.61 2.84
CA VAL A 52 10.50 -15.92 2.64
C VAL A 52 11.65 -15.82 1.64
N LYS A 53 11.49 -15.00 0.60
CA LYS A 53 12.52 -14.82 -0.43
C LYS A 53 13.75 -14.06 0.07
N LYS A 54 13.56 -13.09 0.95
CA LYS A 54 14.64 -12.28 1.52
C LYS A 54 14.49 -12.11 3.05
N PRO A 55 14.62 -13.19 3.82
CA PRO A 55 14.30 -13.16 5.25
C PRO A 55 15.26 -12.31 6.07
N ILE A 56 16.52 -12.17 5.64
CA ILE A 56 17.57 -11.44 6.37
C ILE A 56 17.93 -10.14 5.66
N SER A 57 18.20 -10.20 4.34
CA SER A 57 18.67 -9.05 3.56
C SER A 57 17.59 -8.02 3.28
N ALA A 58 16.32 -8.43 3.38
CA ALA A 58 15.13 -7.58 3.16
C ALA A 58 15.10 -6.87 1.79
N TYR A 59 14.17 -5.95 1.61
CA TYR A 59 14.05 -5.13 0.40
C TYR A 59 14.47 -3.67 0.61
N GLY A 60 14.71 -3.26 1.86
CA GLY A 60 15.02 -1.90 2.25
C GLY A 60 13.79 -1.09 2.66
N ILE A 61 14.00 -0.09 3.51
CA ILE A 61 12.96 0.78 4.05
C ILE A 61 12.26 1.53 2.90
N GLY A 62 10.92 1.56 2.93
CA GLY A 62 10.08 2.22 1.92
C GLY A 62 9.85 1.38 0.64
N ASN A 63 10.42 0.18 0.54
CA ASN A 63 10.30 -0.67 -0.65
C ASN A 63 9.23 -1.77 -0.53
N PHE A 64 8.33 -1.68 0.45
CA PHE A 64 7.22 -2.63 0.60
C PHE A 64 6.41 -2.77 -0.68
N VAL A 65 5.97 -1.65 -1.26
CA VAL A 65 5.10 -1.62 -2.45
C VAL A 65 5.78 -2.28 -3.65
N TYR A 66 7.06 -2.01 -3.86
CA TYR A 66 7.85 -2.65 -4.91
C TYR A 66 7.97 -4.16 -4.69
N ALA A 67 8.36 -4.59 -3.48
CA ALA A 67 8.51 -6.00 -3.13
C ALA A 67 7.20 -6.77 -3.34
N TYR A 68 6.10 -6.21 -2.83
CA TYR A 68 4.76 -6.74 -2.99
C TYR A 68 4.40 -6.91 -4.47
N GLY A 69 4.52 -5.83 -5.26
CA GLY A 69 4.18 -5.85 -6.68
C GLY A 69 4.98 -6.88 -7.47
N GLN A 70 6.28 -7.03 -7.19
CA GLN A 70 7.13 -8.04 -7.84
C GLN A 70 6.72 -9.47 -7.49
N GLU A 71 6.38 -9.74 -6.24
CA GLU A 71 5.97 -11.09 -5.84
C GLU A 71 4.53 -11.41 -6.28
N GLN A 72 3.62 -10.43 -6.32
CA GLN A 72 2.28 -10.58 -6.91
C GLN A 72 2.36 -10.90 -8.40
N GLU A 73 3.20 -10.18 -9.17
CA GLU A 73 3.45 -10.43 -10.59
C GLU A 73 3.93 -11.86 -10.82
N LYS A 74 4.89 -12.34 -10.01
CA LYS A 74 5.39 -13.72 -10.11
C LYS A 74 4.36 -14.76 -9.69
N TYR A 75 3.54 -14.42 -8.69
CA TYR A 75 2.49 -15.31 -8.21
C TYR A 75 1.48 -15.58 -9.33
N PHE A 76 0.96 -14.54 -9.95
CA PHE A 76 -0.01 -14.68 -11.04
C PHE A 76 0.60 -15.20 -12.34
N ALA A 77 1.87 -14.93 -12.62
CA ALA A 77 2.59 -15.50 -13.77
C ALA A 77 2.66 -17.03 -13.77
N LYS A 78 2.51 -17.68 -12.60
CA LYS A 78 2.47 -19.16 -12.51
C LYS A 78 1.17 -19.77 -13.02
N GLY A 79 0.10 -18.99 -13.13
CA GLY A 79 -1.22 -19.44 -13.60
C GLY A 79 -1.99 -20.37 -12.65
N SER A 80 -1.48 -20.61 -11.42
CA SER A 80 -2.11 -21.50 -10.42
C SER A 80 -2.66 -20.64 -9.27
N TYR A 81 -3.82 -20.02 -9.48
CA TYR A 81 -4.49 -19.17 -8.51
C TYR A 81 -6.01 -19.29 -8.62
N ASP A 82 -6.71 -18.98 -7.54
CA ASP A 82 -8.17 -19.01 -7.49
C ASP A 82 -8.77 -17.72 -8.07
N GLU A 83 -9.98 -17.80 -8.64
CA GLU A 83 -10.74 -16.66 -9.13
C GLU A 83 -10.98 -15.61 -8.03
N ASP A 84 -11.22 -16.05 -6.80
CA ASP A 84 -11.33 -15.16 -5.64
C ASP A 84 -10.06 -14.34 -5.40
N GLU A 85 -8.87 -14.93 -5.57
CA GLU A 85 -7.59 -14.24 -5.42
C GLU A 85 -7.38 -13.20 -6.52
N GLU A 86 -7.77 -13.53 -7.74
CA GLU A 86 -7.75 -12.59 -8.86
C GLU A 86 -8.67 -11.39 -8.60
N ARG A 87 -9.89 -11.66 -8.13
CA ARG A 87 -10.91 -10.64 -7.86
C ARG A 87 -10.51 -9.67 -6.75
N VAL A 88 -9.84 -10.17 -5.69
CA VAL A 88 -9.44 -9.33 -4.55
C VAL A 88 -8.02 -8.77 -4.68
N ALA A 89 -7.28 -9.15 -5.72
CA ALA A 89 -5.95 -8.61 -5.97
C ALA A 89 -6.01 -7.11 -6.22
N GLY A 90 -5.05 -6.38 -5.65
CA GLY A 90 -4.99 -4.93 -5.75
C GLY A 90 -3.56 -4.39 -5.87
N SER A 91 -3.45 -3.08 -5.95
CA SER A 91 -2.18 -2.35 -5.90
C SER A 91 -2.11 -1.56 -4.58
N PRO A 92 -1.82 -2.22 -3.45
CA PRO A 92 -1.84 -1.58 -2.14
C PRO A 92 -0.66 -0.62 -1.97
N GLU A 93 -0.93 0.54 -1.36
CA GLU A 93 0.12 1.47 -0.91
C GLU A 93 0.68 1.07 0.48
N TYR A 94 -0.07 0.27 1.25
CA TYR A 94 0.26 -0.12 2.62
C TYR A 94 0.06 -1.62 2.84
N ALA A 95 0.85 -2.19 3.75
CA ALA A 95 0.79 -3.62 4.08
C ALA A 95 -0.47 -4.04 4.85
N PHE A 96 -1.22 -3.10 5.45
CA PHE A 96 -2.29 -3.38 6.41
C PHE A 96 -1.87 -4.34 7.55
N ASN A 97 -0.57 -4.41 7.80
CA ASN A 97 0.06 -5.15 8.89
C ASN A 97 1.49 -4.62 9.04
N GLU A 98 1.76 -3.88 10.11
CA GLU A 98 3.07 -3.25 10.33
C GLU A 98 4.18 -4.27 10.58
N TYR A 99 3.86 -5.42 11.14
CA TYR A 99 4.85 -6.49 11.38
C TYR A 99 5.34 -7.09 10.06
N LEU A 100 4.42 -7.36 9.12
CA LEU A 100 4.78 -7.81 7.78
C LEU A 100 5.55 -6.72 7.02
N ARG A 101 5.16 -5.46 7.16
CA ARG A 101 5.91 -4.35 6.56
C ARG A 101 7.35 -4.32 7.06
N ILE A 102 7.57 -4.38 8.38
CA ILE A 102 8.91 -4.41 8.96
C ILE A 102 9.68 -5.64 8.48
N ALA A 103 9.04 -6.81 8.42
CA ALA A 103 9.70 -8.03 7.95
C ALA A 103 10.11 -7.95 6.48
N VAL A 104 9.29 -7.35 5.60
CA VAL A 104 9.63 -7.14 4.17
C VAL A 104 10.72 -6.08 4.01
N GLU A 105 10.61 -4.95 4.72
CA GLU A 105 11.49 -3.79 4.53
C GLU A 105 12.82 -3.91 5.27
N CYS A 106 12.82 -4.52 6.46
CA CYS A 106 13.98 -4.60 7.35
C CYS A 106 14.45 -6.02 7.66
N GLY A 107 13.66 -7.04 7.31
CA GLY A 107 13.96 -8.45 7.57
C GLY A 107 13.48 -8.96 8.94
N ILE A 108 13.47 -10.29 9.07
CA ILE A 108 13.06 -10.99 10.31
C ILE A 108 13.92 -10.60 11.51
N PRO A 109 15.27 -10.46 11.42
CA PRO A 109 16.08 -10.09 12.57
C PRO A 109 15.69 -8.76 13.20
N VAL A 110 15.37 -7.76 12.37
CA VAL A 110 14.91 -6.44 12.85
C VAL A 110 13.52 -6.53 13.47
N LEU A 111 12.61 -7.29 12.87
CA LEU A 111 11.28 -7.55 13.45
C LEU A 111 11.42 -8.18 14.85
N VAL A 112 12.26 -9.21 15.00
CA VAL A 112 12.50 -9.87 16.30
C VAL A 112 13.09 -8.88 17.31
N LEU A 113 14.05 -8.05 16.92
CA LEU A 113 14.60 -7.01 17.77
C LEU A 113 13.53 -6.02 18.25
N VAL A 114 12.70 -5.52 17.35
CA VAL A 114 11.60 -4.60 17.68
C VAL A 114 10.62 -5.25 18.67
N LEU A 115 10.20 -6.49 18.40
CA LEU A 115 9.30 -7.22 19.29
C LEU A 115 9.93 -7.49 20.67
N THR A 116 11.23 -7.77 20.74
CA THR A 116 11.96 -7.95 21.98
C THR A 116 12.00 -6.65 22.82
N ILE A 117 12.26 -5.52 22.16
CA ILE A 117 12.22 -4.20 22.82
C ILE A 117 10.82 -3.91 23.37
N ILE A 118 9.77 -4.12 22.56
CA ILE A 118 8.39 -3.92 22.98
C ILE A 118 8.04 -4.82 24.16
N GLY A 119 8.39 -6.11 24.08
CA GLY A 119 8.16 -7.08 25.15
C GLY A 119 8.87 -6.68 26.45
N GLY A 120 10.11 -6.22 26.37
CA GLY A 120 10.88 -5.71 27.52
C GLY A 120 10.23 -4.47 28.15
N CYS A 121 9.72 -3.54 27.32
CA CYS A 121 8.98 -2.37 27.80
C CYS A 121 7.67 -2.76 28.50
N LEU A 122 6.89 -3.67 27.92
CA LEU A 122 5.66 -4.18 28.53
C LEU A 122 5.94 -4.90 29.86
N TYR A 123 6.91 -5.81 29.89
CA TYR A 123 7.32 -6.50 31.12
C TYR A 123 7.66 -5.51 32.24
N ARG A 124 8.46 -4.49 31.91
CA ARG A 124 8.86 -3.48 32.90
C ARG A 124 7.68 -2.58 33.32
N GLY A 125 6.81 -2.21 32.39
CA GLY A 125 5.59 -1.44 32.65
C GLY A 125 4.62 -2.19 33.59
N ILE A 126 4.41 -3.48 33.35
CA ILE A 126 3.56 -4.33 34.19
C ILE A 126 4.19 -4.47 35.60
N LYS A 127 5.49 -4.73 35.70
CA LYS A 127 6.20 -4.81 36.98
C LYS A 127 6.09 -3.52 37.81
N LYS A 128 6.04 -2.36 37.13
CA LYS A 128 5.83 -1.03 37.75
C LYS A 128 4.33 -0.67 37.93
N LYS A 129 3.41 -1.59 37.71
CA LYS A 129 1.97 -1.41 37.85
C LYS A 129 1.38 -0.28 36.95
N ARG A 130 2.01 0.00 35.80
CA ARG A 130 1.58 1.00 34.81
C ARG A 130 0.57 0.41 33.84
N ILE A 131 -0.51 -0.19 34.36
CA ILE A 131 -1.46 -0.99 33.59
C ILE A 131 -2.11 -0.18 32.46
N GLY A 132 -2.49 1.08 32.70
CA GLY A 132 -3.10 1.94 31.68
C GLY A 132 -2.16 2.22 30.48
N ILE A 133 -0.87 2.46 30.77
CA ILE A 133 0.15 2.70 29.72
C ILE A 133 0.39 1.42 28.91
N CYS A 134 0.51 0.27 29.60
CA CYS A 134 0.64 -1.03 28.94
C CYS A 134 -0.59 -1.36 28.08
N GLY A 135 -1.80 -1.05 28.58
CA GLY A 135 -3.05 -1.21 27.84
C GLY A 135 -3.08 -0.37 26.56
N GLY A 136 -2.67 0.90 26.63
CA GLY A 136 -2.53 1.77 25.47
C GLY A 136 -1.54 1.23 24.44
N LEU A 137 -0.38 0.74 24.89
CA LEU A 137 0.62 0.13 24.02
C LEU A 137 0.09 -1.15 23.35
N ILE A 138 -0.55 -2.04 24.10
CA ILE A 138 -1.16 -3.27 23.57
C ILE A 138 -2.25 -2.95 22.56
N SER A 139 -3.11 -1.96 22.82
CA SER A 139 -4.15 -1.53 21.89
C SER A 139 -3.55 -1.04 20.56
N LEU A 140 -2.47 -0.26 20.62
CA LEU A 140 -1.78 0.22 19.43
C LEU A 140 -1.10 -0.92 18.65
N LEU A 141 -0.52 -1.90 19.34
CA LEU A 141 0.05 -3.10 18.73
C LEU A 141 -1.02 -3.94 18.04
N PHE A 142 -2.20 -4.10 18.66
CA PHE A 142 -3.32 -4.80 18.05
C PHE A 142 -3.84 -4.07 16.82
N PHE A 143 -3.94 -2.74 16.88
CA PHE A 143 -4.28 -1.92 15.72
C PHE A 143 -3.26 -2.03 14.59
N SER A 144 -1.97 -2.12 14.92
CA SER A 144 -0.88 -2.31 13.95
C SER A 144 -0.90 -3.68 13.25
N PHE A 145 -1.60 -4.67 13.81
CA PHE A 145 -1.75 -5.99 13.21
C PHE A 145 -2.71 -5.99 12.00
N SER A 146 -3.72 -5.14 12.00
CA SER A 146 -4.76 -5.12 10.96
C SER A 146 -4.84 -3.78 10.19
N SER A 147 -3.91 -2.86 10.44
CA SER A 147 -3.89 -1.52 9.86
C SER A 147 -2.45 -1.00 9.68
N TYR A 148 -2.31 0.29 9.37
CA TYR A 148 -1.03 0.95 9.09
C TYR A 148 -0.85 2.25 9.92
N PRO A 149 -1.02 2.22 11.27
CA PRO A 149 -0.94 3.42 12.09
C PRO A 149 0.44 4.10 12.04
N MET A 150 1.53 3.34 11.86
CA MET A 150 2.88 3.88 11.81
C MET A 150 3.19 4.68 10.53
N THR A 151 2.22 4.86 9.65
CA THR A 151 2.29 5.80 8.54
C THR A 151 2.01 7.24 8.99
N TYR A 152 1.29 7.40 10.09
CA TYR A 152 0.90 8.71 10.61
C TYR A 152 1.81 9.15 11.75
N PRO A 153 2.44 10.35 11.68
CA PRO A 153 3.37 10.83 12.71
C PRO A 153 2.81 10.85 14.12
N CYS A 154 1.50 11.12 14.29
CA CYS A 154 0.85 11.15 15.61
C CYS A 154 0.89 9.76 16.30
N PHE A 155 0.71 8.67 15.55
CA PHE A 155 0.78 7.32 16.12
C PHE A 155 2.23 6.90 16.40
N ILE A 156 3.19 7.33 15.57
CA ILE A 156 4.63 7.11 15.84
C ILE A 156 5.03 7.79 17.15
N ILE A 157 4.64 9.06 17.31
CA ILE A 157 4.90 9.83 18.54
C ILE A 157 4.25 9.15 19.74
N ALA A 158 2.97 8.78 19.65
CA ALA A 158 2.26 8.09 20.71
C ALA A 158 2.93 6.75 21.07
N PHE A 159 3.36 5.97 20.09
CA PHE A 159 4.05 4.71 20.29
C PHE A 159 5.38 4.89 21.05
N ILE A 160 6.21 5.84 20.61
CA ILE A 160 7.49 6.14 21.27
C ILE A 160 7.24 6.61 22.72
N LEU A 161 6.27 7.49 22.94
CA LEU A 161 5.93 7.99 24.28
C LEU A 161 5.45 6.86 25.21
N LEU A 162 4.62 5.94 24.70
CA LEU A 162 4.16 4.78 25.46
C LEU A 162 5.31 3.84 25.82
N LEU A 163 6.26 3.58 24.90
CA LEU A 163 7.46 2.80 25.18
C LEU A 163 8.32 3.45 26.26
N ILE A 164 8.57 4.75 26.14
CA ILE A 164 9.34 5.53 27.14
C ILE A 164 8.63 5.49 28.49
N ALA A 165 7.31 5.71 28.52
CA ALA A 165 6.51 5.70 29.73
C ALA A 165 6.44 4.32 30.40
N CYS A 166 6.55 3.22 29.66
CA CYS A 166 6.70 1.87 30.23
C CYS A 166 8.05 1.69 30.90
N PHE A 167 9.11 2.24 30.33
CA PHE A 167 10.48 1.91 30.69
C PHE A 167 11.06 2.82 31.78
N LEU A 168 10.88 4.15 31.67
CA LEU A 168 11.54 5.15 32.48
C LEU A 168 10.66 5.66 33.63
N ASP A 169 11.31 6.01 34.76
CA ASP A 169 10.68 6.68 35.89
C ASP A 169 10.85 8.19 35.73
N TYR A 170 9.95 8.82 34.94
CA TYR A 170 10.00 10.26 34.73
C TYR A 170 8.92 11.03 35.50
N SER A 171 9.32 12.26 35.91
CA SER A 171 8.33 13.25 36.34
C SER A 171 7.49 13.69 35.12
N HIS A 172 6.21 14.03 35.37
CA HIS A 172 5.30 14.51 34.31
C HIS A 172 5.85 15.70 33.53
N LYS A 173 6.67 16.54 34.16
CA LYS A 173 7.32 17.70 33.51
C LYS A 173 8.30 17.30 32.42
N LEU A 174 9.07 16.22 32.64
CA LEU A 174 10.03 15.72 31.66
C LEU A 174 9.35 15.04 30.47
N MET A 175 8.24 14.31 30.71
CA MET A 175 7.42 13.76 29.63
C MET A 175 6.81 14.86 28.75
N LEU A 176 6.28 15.94 29.35
CA LEU A 176 5.76 17.09 28.59
C LEU A 176 6.84 17.77 27.76
N LEU A 177 8.04 17.94 28.32
CA LEU A 177 9.19 18.49 27.59
C LEU A 177 9.57 17.62 26.39
N PHE A 178 9.64 16.29 26.56
CA PHE A 178 9.92 15.34 25.46
C PHE A 178 8.85 15.40 24.37
N THR A 179 7.57 15.43 24.75
CA THR A 179 6.45 15.56 23.80
C THR A 179 6.58 16.84 22.99
N PHE A 180 6.89 17.96 23.66
CA PHE A 180 7.05 19.26 23.00
C PHE A 180 8.24 19.27 22.05
N VAL A 181 9.39 18.74 22.45
CA VAL A 181 10.60 18.65 21.62
C VAL A 181 10.35 17.76 20.39
N ILE A 182 9.78 16.55 20.56
CA ILE A 182 9.47 15.64 19.46
C ILE A 182 8.45 16.26 18.52
N GLY A 183 7.41 16.92 19.06
CA GLY A 183 6.41 17.64 18.27
C GLY A 183 7.03 18.79 17.46
N SER A 184 7.90 19.58 18.09
CA SER A 184 8.58 20.71 17.42
C SER A 184 9.54 20.24 16.32
N VAL A 185 10.32 19.17 16.58
CA VAL A 185 11.19 18.54 15.57
C VAL A 185 10.36 17.94 14.45
N GLY A 186 9.23 17.28 14.77
CA GLY A 186 8.30 16.75 13.78
C GLY A 186 7.73 17.85 12.86
N VAL A 187 7.28 18.97 13.42
CA VAL A 187 6.80 20.14 12.65
C VAL A 187 7.91 20.72 11.80
N TRP A 188 9.13 20.84 12.32
CA TRP A 188 10.29 21.36 11.58
C TRP A 188 10.66 20.43 10.39
N LEU A 189 10.65 19.12 10.59
CA LEU A 189 10.90 18.13 9.52
C LEU A 189 9.82 18.14 8.44
N VAL A 190 8.55 18.36 8.81
CA VAL A 190 7.42 18.41 7.85
C VAL A 190 7.41 19.73 7.06
N ARG A 191 7.95 20.81 7.62
CA ARG A 191 8.04 22.13 6.96
C ARG A 191 9.21 22.21 5.96
N ASN A 192 9.54 21.13 5.31
CA ASN A 192 10.60 21.05 4.32
C ASN A 192 10.09 21.52 2.94
N ASN A 193 11.00 21.91 2.04
CA ASN A 193 10.74 22.36 0.66
C ASN A 193 9.83 21.42 -0.14
N ALA A 194 9.73 20.14 0.27
CA ALA A 194 8.81 19.15 -0.30
C ALA A 194 7.31 19.52 -0.11
N TYR A 195 6.94 20.29 0.92
CA TYR A 195 5.55 20.73 1.12
C TYR A 195 5.15 21.76 0.05
N ASP A 196 6.00 22.76 -0.16
CA ASP A 196 5.77 23.80 -1.17
C ASP A 196 5.78 23.17 -2.58
N ALA A 197 6.71 22.27 -2.85
CA ALA A 197 6.74 21.50 -4.09
C ALA A 197 5.46 20.67 -4.31
N CYS A 198 4.88 20.06 -3.27
CA CYS A 198 3.59 19.37 -3.38
C CYS A 198 2.42 20.32 -3.69
N ARG A 199 2.45 21.54 -3.19
CA ARG A 199 1.46 22.58 -3.51
C ARG A 199 1.59 23.02 -4.97
N GLU A 200 2.80 23.26 -5.45
CA GLU A 200 3.08 23.62 -6.84
C GLU A 200 2.77 22.49 -7.82
N TRP A 201 2.91 21.23 -7.40
CA TRP A 201 2.50 20.07 -8.21
C TRP A 201 1.03 20.11 -8.63
N SER A 202 0.14 20.75 -7.86
CA SER A 202 -1.25 20.93 -8.27
C SER A 202 -1.40 21.75 -9.54
N GLN A 203 -0.50 22.71 -9.79
CA GLN A 203 -0.46 23.51 -11.02
C GLN A 203 -0.05 22.67 -12.23
N CYS A 204 0.90 21.73 -12.06
CA CYS A 204 1.28 20.77 -13.10
C CYS A 204 0.07 19.95 -13.57
N LYS A 205 -0.77 19.50 -12.62
CA LYS A 205 -2.02 18.77 -12.94
C LYS A 205 -3.00 19.60 -13.75
N MET A 206 -3.13 20.88 -13.42
CA MET A 206 -3.99 21.79 -14.17
C MET A 206 -3.46 21.97 -15.60
N LEU A 207 -2.17 22.25 -15.78
CA LEU A 207 -1.54 22.35 -17.09
C LEU A 207 -1.70 21.06 -17.92
N TYR A 208 -1.56 19.91 -17.28
CA TYR A 208 -1.78 18.60 -17.91
C TYR A 208 -3.23 18.44 -18.37
N SER A 209 -4.21 18.83 -17.55
CA SER A 209 -5.64 18.68 -17.86
C SER A 209 -6.11 19.53 -19.05
N ILE A 210 -5.51 20.72 -19.22
CA ILE A 210 -5.75 21.59 -20.38
C ILE A 210 -4.85 21.26 -21.58
N GLN A 211 -4.13 20.15 -21.54
CA GLN A 211 -3.24 19.66 -22.59
C GLN A 211 -2.04 20.57 -22.90
N ALA A 212 -1.70 21.48 -22.01
CA ALA A 212 -0.51 22.34 -22.12
C ALA A 212 0.77 21.56 -21.74
N TYR A 213 1.01 20.41 -22.39
CA TYR A 213 2.05 19.45 -22.04
C TYR A 213 3.48 20.03 -22.03
N GLY A 214 3.78 20.96 -22.92
CA GLY A 214 5.10 21.62 -22.96
C GLY A 214 5.40 22.37 -21.67
N LYS A 215 4.46 23.24 -21.23
CA LYS A 215 4.57 23.98 -19.96
C LYS A 215 4.52 23.03 -18.76
N ALA A 216 3.65 22.01 -18.81
CA ALA A 216 3.59 21.00 -17.76
C ALA A 216 4.93 20.26 -17.59
N LYS A 217 5.62 19.90 -18.68
CA LYS A 217 6.95 19.27 -18.67
C LYS A 217 7.98 20.15 -17.94
N GLU A 218 8.03 21.44 -18.22
CA GLU A 218 8.95 22.37 -17.57
C GLU A 218 8.74 22.41 -16.04
N GLU A 219 7.49 22.50 -15.61
CA GLU A 219 7.14 22.51 -14.18
C GLU A 219 7.41 21.13 -13.52
N TYR A 220 7.06 20.01 -14.17
CA TYR A 220 7.43 18.68 -13.67
C TYR A 220 8.94 18.54 -13.53
N GLY A 221 9.73 19.01 -14.53
CA GLY A 221 11.19 18.96 -14.50
C GLY A 221 11.77 19.78 -13.35
N ARG A 222 11.21 20.96 -13.07
CA ARG A 222 11.61 21.83 -11.94
C ARG A 222 11.36 21.15 -10.59
N LEU A 223 10.23 20.49 -10.43
CA LEU A 223 9.82 19.83 -9.19
C LEU A 223 10.42 18.43 -9.00
N TYR A 224 10.96 17.82 -10.06
CA TYR A 224 11.47 16.46 -10.04
C TYR A 224 12.52 16.20 -8.94
N PRO A 225 13.53 17.05 -8.68
CA PRO A 225 14.50 16.80 -7.63
C PRO A 225 13.90 16.69 -6.22
N LEU A 226 12.75 17.30 -6.00
CA LEU A 226 12.06 17.34 -4.70
C LEU A 226 10.99 16.25 -4.57
N LEU A 227 10.43 15.76 -5.70
CA LEU A 227 9.28 14.86 -5.72
C LEU A 227 9.53 13.51 -6.38
N ASN A 228 10.79 13.19 -6.77
CA ASN A 228 11.16 11.92 -7.41
C ASN A 228 10.90 10.66 -6.55
N GLY A 229 10.76 10.81 -5.24
CA GLY A 229 10.32 9.74 -4.34
C GLY A 229 8.81 9.50 -4.31
N ARG A 230 8.01 10.20 -5.12
CA ARG A 230 6.55 10.07 -5.14
C ARG A 230 6.06 9.38 -6.41
N PRO A 231 5.56 8.13 -6.33
CA PRO A 231 5.23 7.34 -7.51
C PRO A 231 4.17 8.01 -8.39
N ARG A 232 3.17 8.64 -7.78
CA ARG A 232 2.12 9.36 -8.52
C ARG A 232 2.65 10.56 -9.30
N PHE A 233 3.60 11.31 -8.73
CA PHE A 233 4.26 12.42 -9.42
C PHE A 233 5.04 11.92 -10.64
N LEU A 234 5.85 10.88 -10.47
CA LEU A 234 6.62 10.28 -11.56
C LEU A 234 5.72 9.71 -12.65
N PHE A 235 4.61 9.07 -12.28
CA PHE A 235 3.63 8.56 -13.24
C PHE A 235 3.00 9.69 -14.07
N GLU A 236 2.57 10.78 -13.44
CA GLU A 236 1.99 11.94 -14.12
C GLU A 236 3.03 12.60 -15.03
N TYR A 237 4.28 12.76 -14.58
CA TYR A 237 5.38 13.29 -15.39
C TYR A 237 5.69 12.39 -16.59
N GLY A 238 5.82 11.08 -16.37
CA GLY A 238 6.04 10.12 -17.45
C GLY A 238 4.92 10.13 -18.49
N ARG A 239 3.64 10.27 -18.07
CA ARG A 239 2.50 10.44 -18.98
C ARG A 239 2.55 11.77 -19.75
N CYS A 240 3.01 12.84 -19.13
CA CYS A 240 3.21 14.12 -19.81
C CYS A 240 4.22 13.96 -20.95
N LEU A 241 5.36 13.33 -20.68
CA LEU A 241 6.39 13.03 -21.69
C LEU A 241 5.89 12.08 -22.80
N HIS A 242 5.06 11.09 -22.46
CA HIS A 242 4.39 10.22 -23.42
C HIS A 242 3.54 11.02 -24.41
N ASN A 243 2.73 11.97 -23.91
CA ASN A 243 1.86 12.80 -24.75
C ASN A 243 2.67 13.76 -25.64
N LEU A 244 3.87 14.18 -25.21
CA LEU A 244 4.83 14.93 -26.04
C LEU A 244 5.60 14.04 -27.02
N LYS A 245 5.32 12.73 -27.07
CA LYS A 245 6.03 11.72 -27.90
C LYS A 245 7.53 11.58 -27.53
N GLU A 246 7.93 12.03 -26.36
CA GLU A 246 9.28 11.86 -25.81
C GLU A 246 9.40 10.49 -25.13
N TYR A 247 9.21 9.41 -25.88
CA TYR A 247 9.00 8.06 -25.36
C TYR A 247 10.18 7.53 -24.54
N ASN A 248 11.41 7.81 -24.94
CA ASN A 248 12.60 7.36 -24.20
C ASN A 248 12.73 8.08 -22.84
N ALA A 249 12.46 9.40 -22.78
CA ALA A 249 12.45 10.16 -21.55
C ALA A 249 11.30 9.69 -20.64
N SER A 250 10.11 9.48 -21.21
CA SER A 250 8.95 8.91 -20.51
C SER A 250 9.28 7.56 -19.88
N ASN A 251 9.90 6.64 -20.62
CA ASN A 251 10.29 5.32 -20.11
C ASN A 251 11.26 5.42 -18.94
N ARG A 252 12.22 6.34 -18.97
CA ARG A 252 13.17 6.55 -17.86
C ARG A 252 12.46 6.92 -16.58
N ILE A 253 11.59 7.93 -16.65
CA ILE A 253 10.80 8.40 -15.47
C ILE A 253 9.82 7.32 -14.98
N LEU A 254 9.17 6.60 -15.90
CA LEU A 254 8.21 5.54 -15.53
C LEU A 254 8.89 4.32 -14.93
N GLN A 255 10.13 3.98 -15.35
CA GLN A 255 10.92 2.91 -14.73
C GLN A 255 11.36 3.29 -13.30
N GLU A 256 11.60 4.56 -13.02
CA GLU A 256 11.80 5.02 -11.64
C GLU A 256 10.51 4.89 -10.82
N ALA A 257 9.36 5.25 -11.41
CA ALA A 257 8.06 5.05 -10.76
C ALA A 257 7.78 3.57 -10.47
N GLU A 258 8.13 2.66 -11.37
CA GLU A 258 7.94 1.20 -11.21
C GLU A 258 8.73 0.64 -10.03
N ARG A 259 9.91 1.20 -9.72
CA ARG A 259 10.73 0.78 -8.57
C ARG A 259 10.13 1.13 -7.21
N ILE A 260 9.15 2.03 -7.15
CA ILE A 260 8.52 2.50 -5.91
C ILE A 260 7.00 2.35 -5.93
N SER A 261 6.44 1.66 -6.94
CA SER A 261 5.00 1.45 -7.11
C SER A 261 4.70 0.05 -7.62
N CYS A 262 3.50 -0.44 -7.31
CA CYS A 262 2.96 -1.67 -7.88
C CYS A 262 1.81 -1.42 -8.88
N ASP A 263 1.55 -0.17 -9.27
CA ASP A 263 0.47 0.19 -10.19
C ASP A 263 0.74 -0.34 -11.60
N PRO A 264 -0.11 -1.24 -12.16
CA PRO A 264 0.04 -1.78 -13.51
C PRO A 264 -0.09 -0.71 -14.60
N MET A 265 -0.70 0.44 -14.33
CA MET A 265 -0.82 1.53 -15.30
C MET A 265 0.53 2.10 -15.72
N ILE A 266 1.54 2.04 -14.83
CA ILE A 266 2.91 2.43 -15.15
C ILE A 266 3.46 1.52 -16.26
N LEU A 267 3.30 0.20 -16.09
CA LEU A 267 3.74 -0.81 -17.05
C LEU A 267 3.04 -0.64 -18.41
N ASN A 268 1.73 -0.32 -18.37
CA ASN A 268 0.96 -0.06 -19.58
C ASN A 268 1.47 1.14 -20.38
N VAL A 269 1.86 2.23 -19.71
CA VAL A 269 2.40 3.41 -20.42
C VAL A 269 3.79 3.12 -20.99
N ILE A 270 4.63 2.39 -20.26
CA ILE A 270 5.94 1.94 -20.76
C ILE A 270 5.76 1.06 -22.01
N GLY A 271 4.85 0.09 -21.98
CA GLY A 271 4.53 -0.76 -23.13
C GLY A 271 4.03 0.05 -24.35
N LYS A 272 3.17 1.06 -24.12
CA LYS A 272 2.73 1.97 -25.19
C LYS A 272 3.89 2.77 -25.79
N ASN A 273 4.85 3.21 -24.98
CA ASN A 273 6.03 3.91 -25.48
C ASN A 273 6.87 3.00 -26.37
N TYR A 274 7.11 1.75 -25.94
CA TYR A 274 7.85 0.78 -26.76
C TYR A 274 7.11 0.44 -28.07
N LYS A 275 5.77 0.27 -28.00
CA LYS A 275 4.95 0.10 -29.20
C LYS A 275 5.11 1.29 -30.18
N ALA A 276 5.07 2.53 -29.67
CA ALA A 276 5.23 3.73 -30.48
C ALA A 276 6.64 3.84 -31.09
N LEU A 277 7.64 3.27 -30.43
CA LEU A 277 9.00 3.15 -30.95
C LEU A 277 9.19 1.94 -31.89
N LYS A 278 8.12 1.20 -32.22
CA LYS A 278 8.11 -0.06 -33.00
C LYS A 278 8.96 -1.19 -32.37
N ARG A 279 9.22 -1.12 -31.06
CA ARG A 279 9.89 -2.14 -30.28
C ARG A 279 8.84 -3.09 -29.68
N TYR A 280 8.29 -3.95 -30.54
CA TYR A 280 7.07 -4.70 -30.23
C TYR A 280 7.29 -5.82 -29.18
N GLU A 281 8.45 -6.47 -29.18
CA GLU A 281 8.80 -7.50 -28.19
C GLU A 281 8.86 -6.92 -26.77
N GLU A 282 9.49 -5.75 -26.62
CA GLU A 282 9.52 -5.06 -25.33
C GLU A 282 8.13 -4.56 -24.93
N ALA A 283 7.33 -4.09 -25.87
CA ALA A 283 5.95 -3.72 -25.60
C ALA A 283 5.12 -4.93 -25.10
N GLU A 284 5.26 -6.10 -25.75
CA GLU A 284 4.65 -7.36 -25.32
C GLU A 284 5.08 -7.71 -23.89
N HIS A 285 6.38 -7.67 -23.60
CA HIS A 285 6.92 -7.93 -22.28
C HIS A 285 6.28 -7.06 -21.19
N TRP A 286 6.20 -5.75 -21.41
CA TRP A 286 5.62 -4.82 -20.42
C TRP A 286 4.12 -5.00 -20.24
N PHE A 287 3.38 -5.28 -21.30
CA PHE A 287 1.94 -5.56 -21.21
C PHE A 287 1.67 -6.89 -20.51
N LEU A 288 2.45 -7.95 -20.77
CA LEU A 288 2.35 -9.23 -20.06
C LEU A 288 2.66 -9.06 -18.57
N ARG A 289 3.68 -8.28 -18.20
CA ARG A 289 3.93 -7.95 -16.80
C ARG A 289 2.72 -7.26 -16.16
N SER A 290 2.05 -6.38 -16.91
CA SER A 290 0.85 -5.70 -16.41
C SER A 290 -0.32 -6.67 -16.18
N THR A 291 -0.54 -7.66 -17.08
CA THR A 291 -1.56 -8.69 -16.87
C THR A 291 -1.23 -9.57 -15.66
N HIS A 292 0.04 -9.94 -15.47
CA HIS A 292 0.47 -10.70 -14.31
C HIS A 292 0.44 -9.86 -13.00
N ARG A 293 0.60 -8.53 -13.08
CA ARG A 293 0.51 -7.66 -11.89
C ARG A 293 -0.91 -7.60 -11.34
N LEU A 294 -1.92 -7.45 -12.22
CA LEU A 294 -3.34 -7.44 -11.88
C LEU A 294 -4.15 -8.12 -12.99
N PRO A 295 -4.29 -9.45 -12.93
CA PRO A 295 -4.96 -10.21 -14.00
C PRO A 295 -6.46 -9.88 -14.13
N GLY A 296 -7.12 -9.41 -13.07
CA GLY A 296 -8.51 -8.94 -13.09
C GLY A 296 -8.76 -7.69 -13.96
N ARG A 297 -7.71 -6.97 -14.38
CA ARG A 297 -7.86 -5.75 -15.20
C ARG A 297 -7.90 -6.06 -16.68
N ILE A 298 -8.98 -5.69 -17.36
CA ILE A 298 -9.19 -5.91 -18.80
C ILE A 298 -8.21 -5.10 -19.67
N TYR A 299 -7.87 -3.89 -19.25
CA TYR A 299 -7.12 -2.95 -20.07
C TYR A 299 -5.76 -3.45 -20.61
N PRO A 300 -4.91 -4.16 -19.86
CA PRO A 300 -3.67 -4.73 -20.40
C PRO A 300 -3.91 -5.77 -21.51
N TYR A 301 -4.96 -6.59 -21.40
CA TYR A 301 -5.32 -7.57 -22.45
C TYR A 301 -5.76 -6.87 -23.73
N TYR A 302 -6.54 -5.79 -23.62
CA TYR A 302 -6.88 -4.94 -24.76
C TYR A 302 -5.64 -4.35 -25.43
N LEU A 303 -4.64 -3.92 -24.66
CA LEU A 303 -3.37 -3.41 -25.20
C LEU A 303 -2.57 -4.51 -25.92
N LEU A 304 -2.57 -5.74 -25.40
CA LEU A 304 -1.97 -6.90 -26.05
C LEU A 304 -2.69 -7.24 -27.35
N ALA A 305 -4.04 -7.27 -27.36
CA ALA A 305 -4.79 -7.48 -28.56
C ALA A 305 -4.44 -6.45 -29.66
N LYS A 306 -4.38 -5.16 -29.28
CA LYS A 306 -3.93 -4.10 -30.21
C LYS A 306 -2.49 -4.24 -30.68
N LEU A 307 -1.63 -4.83 -29.87
CA LEU A 307 -0.24 -5.10 -30.25
C LEU A 307 -0.16 -6.25 -31.24
N TYR A 308 -0.88 -7.36 -31.00
CA TYR A 308 -0.88 -8.53 -31.88
C TYR A 308 -1.64 -8.30 -33.21
N ALA A 309 -2.43 -7.24 -33.30
CA ALA A 309 -3.07 -6.81 -34.55
C ALA A 309 -2.17 -5.92 -35.43
N GLU A 310 -1.00 -5.46 -34.92
CA GLU A 310 -0.07 -4.64 -35.72
C GLU A 310 0.48 -5.43 -36.90
N PRO A 311 0.50 -4.85 -38.13
CA PRO A 311 0.97 -5.57 -39.33
C PRO A 311 2.38 -6.12 -39.19
N ASP A 312 3.29 -5.36 -38.59
CA ASP A 312 4.71 -5.71 -38.39
C ASP A 312 4.94 -6.72 -37.26
N PHE A 313 3.89 -7.03 -36.46
CA PHE A 313 3.98 -7.93 -35.28
C PHE A 313 2.76 -8.84 -35.13
N ARG A 314 2.14 -9.21 -36.23
CA ARG A 314 0.89 -9.97 -36.25
C ARG A 314 1.05 -11.37 -35.66
N LYS A 315 0.23 -11.69 -34.61
CA LYS A 315 0.18 -12.99 -33.93
C LYS A 315 -1.29 -13.43 -33.82
N PRO A 316 -1.89 -14.08 -34.85
CA PRO A 316 -3.34 -14.36 -34.92
C PRO A 316 -3.86 -15.12 -33.70
N ASP A 317 -3.20 -16.22 -33.33
CA ASP A 317 -3.63 -17.09 -32.23
C ASP A 317 -3.67 -16.36 -30.89
N LYS A 318 -2.63 -15.54 -30.61
CA LYS A 318 -2.58 -14.71 -29.41
C LYS A 318 -3.59 -13.58 -29.45
N LEU A 319 -3.88 -13.02 -30.63
CA LEU A 319 -4.89 -12.00 -30.80
C LEU A 319 -6.27 -12.54 -30.41
N GLU A 320 -6.63 -13.73 -30.93
CA GLU A 320 -7.91 -14.38 -30.64
C GLU A 320 -8.07 -14.62 -29.13
N GLN A 321 -7.06 -15.18 -28.49
CA GLN A 321 -7.04 -15.39 -27.02
C GLN A 321 -7.27 -14.07 -26.24
N MET A 322 -6.58 -13.00 -26.61
CA MET A 322 -6.72 -11.72 -25.90
C MET A 322 -8.10 -11.11 -26.14
N VAL A 323 -8.66 -11.25 -27.35
CA VAL A 323 -10.02 -10.78 -27.68
C VAL A 323 -11.04 -11.56 -26.85
N GLU A 324 -10.93 -12.87 -26.78
CA GLU A 324 -11.82 -13.71 -25.96
C GLU A 324 -11.81 -13.24 -24.50
N ILE A 325 -10.62 -13.06 -23.90
CA ILE A 325 -10.49 -12.56 -22.52
C ILE A 325 -11.16 -11.19 -22.36
N VAL A 326 -10.96 -10.27 -23.31
CA VAL A 326 -11.55 -8.92 -23.23
C VAL A 326 -13.07 -8.95 -23.31
N LEU A 327 -13.66 -9.90 -24.06
CA LEU A 327 -15.10 -10.03 -24.25
C LEU A 327 -15.80 -10.81 -23.13
N THR A 328 -15.11 -11.76 -22.50
CA THR A 328 -15.70 -12.65 -21.48
C THR A 328 -15.45 -12.21 -20.06
N LYS A 329 -14.38 -11.43 -19.82
CA LYS A 329 -13.99 -11.01 -18.48
C LYS A 329 -14.90 -9.90 -17.97
N GLU A 330 -15.54 -10.13 -16.84
CA GLU A 330 -16.31 -9.10 -16.13
C GLU A 330 -15.39 -7.99 -15.62
N PRO A 331 -15.84 -6.70 -15.70
CA PRO A 331 -15.04 -5.54 -15.33
C PRO A 331 -14.82 -5.38 -13.80
#